data_cf29672f15ebe33b7703a9ed2bf98a84
#
_entry.id   cf29672f15ebe33b7703a9ed2bf98a84
#
_cell.length_a   1.000
_cell.length_b   1.000
_cell.length_c   1.000
_cell.angle_alpha   90.00
_cell.angle_beta   90.00
_cell.angle_gamma   90.00
#
_symmetry.space_group_name_H-M   'P 1'
#
loop_
_entity.id
_entity.type
_entity.pdbx_description
1 polymer ?
#
loop_
_entity_poly.entity_id
_entity_poly.type
_entity_poly.pdbx_seq_one_letter_code
_entity_poly.pdbx_strand_id
1 'polypeptide(L)'
;MGTFSPSPFYTEEVDAFCKKYIYQATVDAMAAEGRPFKGVIFFGLMLTPNGPKVLEYNARFGDPEAQVVLPRMKNDIIEVMEACVDGTLDQIDLQFEDNAAVCVVLASDGYPVSYEKGYVINGLEKFNGKDGYYCFHAGTKLTDKGIVTNGG
;
A
#
# COMPACT_ATOMS: atom_id res chain seq x y z
N MET A 1 -0.75 -14.08 3.52
CA MET A 1 -0.65 -12.91 2.61
C MET A 1 0.32 -11.91 3.19
N GLY A 2 0.99 -11.14 2.35
CA GLY A 2 1.89 -10.10 2.81
C GLY A 2 2.52 -9.34 1.65
N THR A 3 3.31 -8.34 1.97
CA THR A 3 4.01 -7.50 1.01
C THR A 3 5.37 -7.04 1.56
N PHE A 4 6.24 -6.58 0.68
CA PHE A 4 7.52 -6.00 1.06
C PHE A 4 7.90 -4.86 0.11
N SER A 5 8.73 -3.96 0.58
CA SER A 5 9.23 -2.80 -0.17
C SER A 5 10.66 -2.48 0.26
N PRO A 6 11.59 -2.15 -0.68
CA PRO A 6 11.42 -2.16 -2.14
C PRO A 6 11.40 -3.59 -2.71
N SER A 7 10.83 -3.74 -3.90
CA SER A 7 10.87 -5.02 -4.61
C SER A 7 12.16 -5.14 -5.43
N PRO A 8 12.97 -6.21 -5.24
CA PRO A 8 14.18 -6.42 -6.05
C PRO A 8 13.85 -6.78 -7.51
N PHE A 9 12.61 -7.13 -7.80
CA PHE A 9 12.16 -7.45 -9.16
C PHE A 9 11.71 -6.21 -9.94
N TYR A 10 11.47 -5.09 -9.26
CA TYR A 10 11.12 -3.82 -9.88
C TYR A 10 12.40 -3.03 -10.16
N THR A 11 13.06 -3.37 -11.27
CA THR A 11 14.31 -2.76 -11.69
C THR A 11 14.12 -1.39 -12.31
N GLU A 12 15.20 -0.63 -12.48
CA GLU A 12 15.16 0.67 -13.18
C GLU A 12 14.60 0.57 -14.60
N GLU A 13 14.89 -0.53 -15.31
CA GLU A 13 14.36 -0.79 -16.65
C GLU A 13 12.84 -0.99 -16.61
N VAL A 14 12.34 -1.76 -15.64
CA VAL A 14 10.91 -1.98 -15.41
C VAL A 14 10.24 -0.66 -15.04
N ASP A 15 10.84 0.13 -14.16
CA ASP A 15 10.33 1.43 -13.74
C ASP A 15 10.20 2.40 -14.93
N ALA A 16 11.25 2.54 -15.72
CA ALA A 16 11.24 3.39 -16.91
C ALA A 16 10.16 2.98 -17.92
N PHE A 17 10.00 1.67 -18.14
CA PHE A 17 8.93 1.15 -18.99
C PHE A 17 7.54 1.48 -18.42
N CYS A 18 7.33 1.22 -17.13
CA CYS A 18 6.05 1.45 -16.49
C CYS A 18 5.68 2.93 -16.46
N LYS A 19 6.63 3.80 -16.14
CA LYS A 19 6.41 5.25 -16.16
C LYS A 19 5.94 5.73 -17.52
N LYS A 20 6.60 5.29 -18.59
CA LYS A 20 6.32 5.74 -19.95
C LYS A 20 5.03 5.14 -20.53
N TYR A 21 4.85 3.83 -20.39
CA TYR A 21 3.83 3.10 -21.14
C TYR A 21 2.61 2.71 -20.33
N ILE A 22 2.68 2.80 -19.01
CA ILE A 22 1.58 2.42 -18.11
C ILE A 22 1.10 3.65 -17.33
N TYR A 23 1.95 4.25 -16.50
CA TYR A 23 1.51 5.28 -15.55
C TYR A 23 1.12 6.57 -16.27
N GLN A 24 2.00 7.12 -17.08
CA GLN A 24 1.71 8.34 -17.83
C GLN A 24 0.56 8.12 -18.81
N ALA A 25 0.57 7.01 -19.54
CA ALA A 25 -0.49 6.68 -20.49
C ALA A 25 -1.87 6.57 -19.81
N THR A 26 -1.93 6.04 -18.58
CA THR A 26 -3.18 5.96 -17.80
C THR A 26 -3.70 7.36 -17.44
N VAL A 27 -2.82 8.22 -16.92
CA VAL A 27 -3.20 9.58 -16.52
C VAL A 27 -3.61 10.42 -17.73
N ASP A 28 -2.88 10.31 -18.83
CA ASP A 28 -3.20 11.01 -20.09
C ASP A 28 -4.53 10.56 -20.67
N ALA A 29 -4.81 9.26 -20.65
CA ALA A 29 -6.08 8.70 -21.12
C ALA A 29 -7.26 9.19 -20.27
N MET A 30 -7.12 9.22 -18.94
CA MET A 30 -8.14 9.77 -18.05
C MET A 30 -8.41 11.25 -18.33
N ALA A 31 -7.36 12.03 -18.57
CA ALA A 31 -7.49 13.45 -18.93
C ALA A 31 -8.17 13.64 -20.30
N ALA A 32 -7.82 12.83 -21.31
CA ALA A 32 -8.42 12.86 -22.63
C ALA A 32 -9.92 12.50 -22.62
N GLU A 33 -10.33 11.62 -21.69
CA GLU A 33 -11.73 11.28 -21.44
C GLU A 33 -12.51 12.36 -20.66
N GLY A 34 -11.88 13.51 -20.36
CA GLY A 34 -12.47 14.57 -19.55
C GLY A 34 -12.61 14.25 -18.07
N ARG A 35 -11.85 13.29 -17.58
CA ARG A 35 -11.84 12.80 -16.18
C ARG A 35 -10.43 12.82 -15.61
N PRO A 36 -9.75 13.97 -15.53
CA PRO A 36 -8.39 14.05 -15.00
C PRO A 36 -8.35 13.49 -13.59
N PHE A 37 -7.39 12.60 -13.33
CA PHE A 37 -7.24 11.97 -12.03
C PHE A 37 -6.28 12.76 -11.16
N LYS A 38 -6.68 12.98 -9.90
CA LYS A 38 -5.81 13.47 -8.82
C LYS A 38 -5.93 12.52 -7.64
N GLY A 39 -4.83 12.14 -7.03
CA GLY A 39 -4.80 11.23 -5.89
C GLY A 39 -3.80 10.10 -6.07
N VAL A 40 -4.04 9.00 -5.39
CA VAL A 40 -3.20 7.81 -5.43
C VAL A 40 -3.78 6.77 -6.37
N ILE A 41 -2.97 6.28 -7.31
CA ILE A 41 -3.27 5.09 -8.10
C ILE A 41 -2.28 4.00 -7.71
N PHE A 42 -2.78 2.88 -7.23
CA PHE A 42 -2.02 1.65 -7.10
C PHE A 42 -2.21 0.81 -8.36
N PHE A 43 -1.10 0.43 -8.98
CA PHE A 43 -1.07 -0.45 -10.15
C PHE A 43 -0.66 -1.85 -9.72
N GLY A 44 -1.58 -2.80 -9.78
CA GLY A 44 -1.26 -4.22 -9.70
C GLY A 44 -0.59 -4.66 -11.00
N LEU A 45 0.70 -5.02 -10.93
CA LEU A 45 1.49 -5.39 -12.10
C LEU A 45 1.92 -6.85 -12.04
N MET A 46 1.91 -7.51 -13.19
CA MET A 46 2.55 -8.80 -13.40
C MET A 46 3.77 -8.63 -14.31
N LEU A 47 4.94 -9.02 -13.82
CA LEU A 47 6.15 -9.09 -14.64
C LEU A 47 6.11 -10.39 -15.47
N THR A 48 6.06 -10.25 -16.77
CA THR A 48 6.01 -11.38 -17.70
C THR A 48 7.23 -11.38 -18.63
N PRO A 49 7.52 -12.50 -19.33
CA PRO A 49 8.56 -12.52 -20.35
C PRO A 49 8.37 -11.49 -21.48
N ASN A 50 7.14 -11.01 -21.66
CA ASN A 50 6.78 -9.99 -22.64
C ASN A 50 6.64 -8.59 -22.01
N GLY A 51 7.31 -8.33 -20.89
CA GLY A 51 7.28 -7.08 -20.13
C GLY A 51 6.13 -6.99 -19.12
N PRO A 52 6.08 -5.88 -18.36
CA PRO A 52 5.05 -5.64 -17.37
C PRO A 52 3.64 -5.60 -17.96
N LYS A 53 2.69 -6.19 -17.25
CA LYS A 53 1.26 -6.18 -17.60
C LYS A 53 0.43 -5.71 -16.41
N VAL A 54 -0.55 -4.88 -16.66
CA VAL A 54 -1.48 -4.41 -15.62
C VAL A 54 -2.50 -5.49 -15.35
N LEU A 55 -2.66 -5.84 -14.07
CA LEU A 55 -3.71 -6.73 -13.57
C LEU A 55 -4.93 -5.94 -13.14
N GLU A 56 -4.69 -4.87 -12.38
CA GLU A 56 -5.75 -4.04 -11.82
C GLU A 56 -5.28 -2.62 -11.53
N TYR A 57 -6.23 -1.73 -11.33
CA TYR A 57 -6.05 -0.38 -10.81
C TYR A 57 -6.84 -0.23 -9.51
N ASN A 58 -6.23 0.40 -8.52
CA ASN A 58 -6.92 0.82 -7.32
C ASN A 58 -6.75 2.33 -7.15
N ALA A 59 -7.85 3.07 -7.05
CA ALA A 59 -7.84 4.54 -6.88
C ALA A 59 -7.65 4.91 -5.39
N ARG A 60 -6.66 4.29 -4.74
CA ARG A 60 -6.26 4.43 -3.35
C ARG A 60 -4.92 3.73 -3.14
N PHE A 61 -4.35 3.88 -1.95
CA PHE A 61 -3.23 3.02 -1.55
C PHE A 61 -3.64 1.55 -1.56
N GLY A 62 -2.71 0.67 -1.89
CA GLY A 62 -2.92 -0.77 -1.77
C GLY A 62 -3.04 -1.22 -0.30
N ASP A 63 -3.62 -2.37 -0.09
CA ASP A 63 -3.69 -3.06 1.19
C ASP A 63 -3.32 -4.54 0.95
N PRO A 64 -2.14 -5.00 1.48
CA PRO A 64 -1.34 -4.40 2.55
C PRO A 64 -0.14 -3.53 2.08
N GLU A 65 -0.14 -2.95 0.90
CA GLU A 65 1.01 -2.19 0.36
C GLU A 65 1.26 -0.86 1.12
N ALA A 66 0.20 -0.19 1.58
CA ALA A 66 0.35 1.02 2.39
C ALA A 66 1.22 0.79 3.62
N GLN A 67 1.12 -0.38 4.25
CA GLN A 67 1.82 -0.77 5.46
C GLN A 67 3.33 -0.95 5.26
N VAL A 68 3.84 -1.01 4.03
CA VAL A 68 5.27 -1.06 3.74
C VAL A 68 5.78 0.17 3.00
N VAL A 69 4.90 0.96 2.39
CA VAL A 69 5.28 2.18 1.67
C VAL A 69 5.32 3.36 2.62
N LEU A 70 4.23 3.60 3.36
CA LEU A 70 4.09 4.78 4.22
C LEU A 70 5.11 4.82 5.37
N PRO A 71 5.44 3.72 6.08
CA PRO A 71 6.47 3.76 7.12
C PRO A 71 7.89 4.09 6.62
N ARG A 72 8.12 3.96 5.31
CA ARG A 72 9.40 4.32 4.69
C ARG A 72 9.44 5.76 4.16
N MET A 73 8.31 6.43 4.05
CA MET A 73 8.24 7.79 3.53
C MET A 73 8.80 8.78 4.55
N LYS A 74 9.69 9.68 4.10
CA LYS A 74 10.30 10.73 4.94
C LYS A 74 9.48 12.01 4.99
N ASN A 75 8.74 12.28 3.91
CA ASN A 75 7.91 13.47 3.83
C ASN A 75 6.69 13.38 4.75
N ASP A 76 6.19 14.51 5.19
CA ASP A 76 4.88 14.59 5.82
C ASP A 76 3.80 14.22 4.79
N ILE A 77 3.00 13.21 5.11
CA ILE A 77 1.95 12.71 4.20
C ILE A 77 0.90 13.78 3.91
N ILE A 78 0.63 14.68 4.85
CA ILE A 78 -0.35 15.77 4.68
C ILE A 78 0.15 16.75 3.62
N GLU A 79 1.42 17.17 3.70
CA GLU A 79 2.01 18.04 2.68
C GLU A 79 1.95 17.42 1.28
N VAL A 80 2.23 16.12 1.17
CA VAL A 80 2.15 15.40 -0.11
C VAL A 80 0.73 15.34 -0.63
N MET A 81 -0.25 15.09 0.24
CA MET A 81 -1.67 15.05 -0.14
C MET A 81 -2.18 16.42 -0.56
N GLU A 82 -1.83 17.49 0.16
CA GLU A 82 -2.19 18.87 -0.19
C GLU A 82 -1.59 19.24 -1.55
N ALA A 83 -0.31 18.98 -1.78
CA ALA A 83 0.34 19.22 -3.07
C ALA A 83 -0.32 18.43 -4.21
N CYS A 84 -0.78 17.21 -3.95
CA CYS A 84 -1.53 16.44 -4.94
C CYS A 84 -2.87 17.10 -5.30
N VAL A 85 -3.62 17.62 -4.33
CA VAL A 85 -4.89 18.32 -4.53
C VAL A 85 -4.66 19.63 -5.29
N ASP A 86 -3.65 20.40 -4.90
CA ASP A 86 -3.33 21.70 -5.47
C ASP A 86 -2.68 21.58 -6.86
N GLY A 87 -2.19 20.40 -7.23
CA GLY A 87 -1.50 20.16 -8.51
C GLY A 87 -0.07 20.67 -8.53
N THR A 88 0.59 20.70 -7.37
CA THR A 88 1.98 21.13 -7.16
C THR A 88 2.89 19.99 -6.71
N LEU A 89 2.48 18.76 -6.92
CA LEU A 89 3.22 17.57 -6.48
C LEU A 89 4.61 17.44 -7.13
N ASP A 90 4.77 18.01 -8.33
CA ASP A 90 6.04 18.10 -9.05
C ASP A 90 7.08 19.01 -8.35
N GLN A 91 6.65 19.80 -7.35
CA GLN A 91 7.51 20.65 -6.53
C GLN A 91 7.96 19.94 -5.23
N ILE A 92 7.42 18.77 -4.95
CA ILE A 92 7.78 17.95 -3.78
C ILE A 92 8.88 16.96 -4.17
N ASP A 93 10.01 17.01 -3.46
CA ASP A 93 11.02 15.95 -3.54
C ASP A 93 10.60 14.79 -2.62
N LEU A 94 9.90 13.82 -3.20
CA LEU A 94 9.38 12.67 -2.46
C LEU A 94 10.50 11.70 -2.11
N GLN A 95 10.77 11.53 -0.82
CA GLN A 95 11.87 10.74 -0.32
C GLN A 95 11.40 9.55 0.53
N PHE A 96 12.15 8.46 0.43
CA PHE A 96 11.95 7.25 1.22
C PHE A 96 13.22 6.85 1.93
N GLU A 97 13.08 6.14 3.05
CA GLU A 97 14.21 5.53 3.75
C GLU A 97 14.85 4.42 2.88
N ASP A 98 16.18 4.25 3.02
CA ASP A 98 16.93 3.22 2.31
C ASP A 98 16.72 1.80 2.86
N ASN A 99 15.99 1.68 3.98
CA ASN A 99 15.65 0.42 4.60
C ASN A 99 14.62 -0.37 3.78
N ALA A 100 14.41 -1.62 4.16
CA ALA A 100 13.30 -2.44 3.68
C ALA A 100 12.20 -2.57 4.73
N ALA A 101 10.96 -2.67 4.28
CA ALA A 101 9.80 -2.97 5.12
C ALA A 101 9.11 -4.25 4.63
N VAL A 102 8.63 -5.05 5.57
CA VAL A 102 7.86 -6.29 5.30
C VAL A 102 6.59 -6.24 6.13
N CYS A 103 5.46 -6.50 5.50
CA CYS A 103 4.17 -6.68 6.17
C CYS A 103 3.71 -8.13 6.02
N VAL A 104 3.29 -8.74 7.12
CA VAL A 104 2.64 -10.05 7.13
C VAL A 104 1.23 -9.88 7.66
N VAL A 105 0.24 -10.26 6.85
CA VAL A 105 -1.17 -10.22 7.25
C VAL A 105 -1.54 -11.54 7.91
N LEU A 106 -1.99 -11.46 9.16
CA LEU A 106 -2.57 -12.58 9.88
C LEU A 106 -4.08 -12.56 9.63
N ALA A 107 -4.58 -13.52 8.88
CA ALA A 107 -5.99 -13.64 8.55
C ALA A 107 -6.66 -14.70 9.44
N SER A 108 -7.98 -14.54 9.64
CA SER A 108 -8.79 -15.55 10.32
C SER A 108 -8.84 -16.86 9.51
N ASP A 109 -8.87 -17.99 10.20
CA ASP A 109 -8.99 -19.29 9.55
C ASP A 109 -10.27 -19.38 8.71
N GLY A 110 -10.12 -19.83 7.48
CA GLY A 110 -11.19 -19.87 6.48
C GLY A 110 -11.39 -18.60 5.65
N TYR A 111 -10.68 -17.50 5.95
CA TYR A 111 -10.70 -16.30 5.11
C TYR A 111 -10.25 -16.61 3.67
N PRO A 112 -10.87 -16.08 2.60
CA PRO A 112 -11.94 -15.07 2.60
C PRO A 112 -13.37 -15.61 2.55
N VAL A 113 -13.55 -16.94 2.61
CA VAL A 113 -14.85 -17.56 2.31
C VAL A 113 -15.78 -17.54 3.53
N SER A 114 -15.34 -18.15 4.65
CA SER A 114 -16.12 -18.23 5.89
C SER A 114 -15.16 -18.32 7.06
N TYR A 115 -15.35 -17.46 8.03
CA TYR A 115 -14.51 -17.41 9.23
C TYR A 115 -15.30 -16.99 10.45
N GLU A 116 -14.85 -17.45 11.63
CA GLU A 116 -15.43 -17.06 12.91
C GLU A 116 -14.79 -15.75 13.42
N LYS A 117 -15.51 -15.06 14.29
CA LYS A 117 -15.11 -13.80 14.91
C LYS A 117 -15.09 -13.93 16.43
N GLY A 118 -14.46 -12.97 17.11
CA GLY A 118 -14.47 -12.87 18.56
C GLY A 118 -13.33 -13.59 19.26
N TYR A 119 -12.35 -14.09 18.53
CA TYR A 119 -11.13 -14.64 19.11
C TYR A 119 -10.23 -13.53 19.65
N VAL A 120 -9.77 -13.69 20.90
CA VAL A 120 -8.86 -12.74 21.54
C VAL A 120 -7.50 -12.77 20.84
N ILE A 121 -6.99 -11.57 20.49
CA ILE A 121 -5.67 -11.40 19.91
C ILE A 121 -4.69 -11.12 21.04
N ASN A 122 -3.75 -12.03 21.26
CA ASN A 122 -2.73 -11.94 22.30
C ASN A 122 -1.39 -11.49 21.72
N GLY A 123 -0.53 -10.91 22.56
CA GLY A 123 0.85 -10.58 22.21
C GLY A 123 1.03 -9.21 21.56
N LEU A 124 -0.03 -8.40 21.46
CA LEU A 124 0.04 -7.05 20.90
C LEU A 124 0.98 -6.14 21.70
N GLU A 125 1.08 -6.36 23.01
CA GLU A 125 1.99 -5.65 23.90
C GLU A 125 3.47 -5.82 23.53
N LYS A 126 3.81 -6.88 22.79
CA LYS A 126 5.18 -7.14 22.33
C LYS A 126 5.67 -6.16 21.25
N PHE A 127 4.77 -5.42 20.65
CA PHE A 127 5.08 -4.39 19.65
C PHE A 127 5.32 -3.01 20.29
N ASN A 128 4.83 -2.80 21.54
CA ASN A 128 4.95 -1.52 22.23
C ASN A 128 6.42 -1.16 22.50
N GLY A 129 6.81 0.04 22.02
CA GLY A 129 8.16 0.58 22.24
C GLY A 129 9.27 -0.11 21.43
N LYS A 130 8.95 -0.97 20.49
CA LYS A 130 9.91 -1.54 19.54
C LYS A 130 10.02 -0.66 18.31
N ASP A 131 11.15 -0.03 18.14
CA ASP A 131 11.45 0.74 16.94
C ASP A 131 11.45 -0.15 15.69
N GLY A 132 10.82 0.33 14.61
CA GLY A 132 10.71 -0.39 13.34
C GLY A 132 9.69 -1.54 13.32
N TYR A 133 8.94 -1.76 14.41
CA TYR A 133 7.89 -2.77 14.48
C TYR A 133 6.52 -2.12 14.66
N TYR A 134 5.61 -2.43 13.75
CA TYR A 134 4.27 -1.88 13.75
C TYR A 134 3.23 -3.00 13.75
N CYS A 135 2.13 -2.81 14.48
CA CYS A 135 0.98 -3.70 14.45
C CYS A 135 -0.24 -2.89 13.98
N PHE A 136 -0.65 -3.10 12.75
CA PHE A 136 -1.81 -2.47 12.19
C PHE A 136 -3.06 -3.32 12.39
N HIS A 137 -4.14 -2.68 12.77
CA HIS A 137 -5.43 -3.32 12.98
C HIS A 137 -6.33 -3.12 11.74
N ALA A 138 -6.89 -4.22 11.23
CA ALA A 138 -7.87 -4.21 10.16
C ALA A 138 -9.22 -4.75 10.67
N GLY A 139 -9.47 -6.04 10.54
CA GLY A 139 -10.69 -6.68 11.03
C GLY A 139 -10.68 -6.97 12.54
N THR A 140 -10.53 -5.96 13.38
CA THR A 140 -10.46 -6.12 14.84
C THR A 140 -11.48 -5.24 15.56
N LYS A 141 -11.78 -5.57 16.83
CA LYS A 141 -12.69 -4.83 17.70
C LYS A 141 -12.19 -4.86 19.14
N LEU A 142 -12.29 -3.72 19.82
CA LEU A 142 -12.06 -3.64 21.27
C LEU A 142 -13.31 -4.11 22.02
N THR A 143 -13.12 -4.99 23.00
CA THR A 143 -14.17 -5.53 23.87
C THR A 143 -13.67 -5.58 25.31
N ASP A 144 -14.55 -5.97 26.25
CA ASP A 144 -14.18 -6.17 27.66
C ASP A 144 -13.11 -7.27 27.83
N LYS A 145 -12.97 -8.16 26.85
CA LYS A 145 -11.94 -9.22 26.83
C LYS A 145 -10.61 -8.77 26.19
N GLY A 146 -10.53 -7.51 25.75
CA GLY A 146 -9.43 -6.98 24.96
C GLY A 146 -9.76 -6.90 23.48
N ILE A 147 -8.72 -6.87 22.64
CA ILE A 147 -8.87 -6.81 21.18
C ILE A 147 -9.18 -8.20 20.65
N VAL A 148 -10.23 -8.30 19.84
CA VAL A 148 -10.69 -9.56 19.26
C VAL A 148 -10.80 -9.46 17.74
N THR A 149 -10.79 -10.61 17.05
CA THR A 149 -11.07 -10.68 15.61
C THR A 149 -12.53 -10.27 15.34
N ASN A 150 -12.75 -9.43 14.30
CA ASN A 150 -14.08 -8.95 13.88
C ASN A 150 -14.22 -8.88 12.35
N GLY A 151 -13.21 -9.34 11.64
CA GLY A 151 -13.10 -9.45 10.20
C GLY A 151 -12.23 -10.63 9.80
N GLY A 152 -11.91 -10.73 8.50
CA GLY A 152 -11.03 -11.75 7.95
C GLY A 152 -9.58 -11.45 8.11
#